data_cfeb2c7ea26c94ca9acc77c1dd300210
#
_entry.id   cfeb2c7ea26c94ca9acc77c1dd300210
#
_cell.length_a   1.000
_cell.length_b   1.000
_cell.length_c   1.000
_cell.angle_alpha   90.00
_cell.angle_beta   90.00
_cell.angle_gamma   90.00
#
_symmetry.space_group_name_H-M   'P 1'
#
loop_
_entity.id
_entity.type
_entity.pdbx_description
1 polymer ?
#
loop_
_entity_poly.entity_id
_entity_poly.type
_entity_poly.pdbx_seq_one_letter_code
_entity_poly.pdbx_strand_id
1 'polypeptide(L)'
;MKSKVQKKFFKTTPIALALIVSGYTAAPHAIEFNWGDVEGSFNSQITAGSSWRVEDSDAKNAGVGNGGLPGNTPTGDDGNLNYAKGDAFTQTIKGLHDLGLTYETEEGITFGAFVRGKYWYDYALDKNDVIHGSGTNNYVANQPINNDDFNNLTKSKGVALLDAYIFTGFYLGETAVDLRIGKQVVNWGESSFIQGGINAVNPVDAAAFRRPGAEVKEGLLPVNMIFANVGLTDNLSIEAFYQLEFEPTVIDSCGTYFSTADYLAEGCNTLVVDPNTGLTDKGLYDAGIYATRGTDEMASNDGQFGVAFKYYAESLNATEFGLYYMNYHSRLPYASAEAGLANTLVPGQGYTYGQAISSPFVPVGTDLSGLGTTAEQYNSNYHTVYPEDIQLFGLSFNTTVSEWAVSGEVSHRLDLPLQINGADLLASALTGDPDSPLTPQYKEAAAGSTVDGFDRFDYTQSQLTFIKFFDKALGTDRITAVAELGYGHVWDLPEGDDDIKYGRATVYGKSFDGIGDDDDGFTTSDSAGYRLAVKADYRNVFAGVDLAPSVAWSHDVYGYSPEPQGTFQEGRTGVNLALKANYLNMYSMSVSYTQFGGDFNPLSDRDYVSVAVGISF
;
A
#
# COMPACT_ATOMS: atom_id res chain seq x y z
N MET A 1 30.85 42.37 -18.67
CA MET A 1 29.40 42.34 -18.52
C MET A 1 29.06 40.93 -18.09
N LYS A 2 28.93 40.66 -16.80
CA LYS A 2 28.56 39.33 -16.27
C LYS A 2 27.05 39.22 -16.36
N SER A 3 26.57 38.44 -17.30
CA SER A 3 25.17 38.06 -17.43
C SER A 3 24.78 37.20 -16.22
N LYS A 4 23.83 37.70 -15.42
CA LYS A 4 23.15 36.89 -14.41
C LYS A 4 22.28 35.89 -15.14
N VAL A 5 22.77 34.67 -15.34
CA VAL A 5 21.91 33.53 -15.67
C VAL A 5 21.09 33.25 -14.41
N GLN A 6 19.80 33.57 -14.46
CA GLN A 6 18.85 33.28 -13.40
C GLN A 6 18.71 31.77 -13.27
N LYS A 7 18.98 31.26 -12.08
CA LYS A 7 18.71 29.90 -11.63
C LYS A 7 17.22 29.59 -11.84
N LYS A 8 16.85 29.00 -12.97
CA LYS A 8 15.56 28.33 -13.18
C LYS A 8 15.76 26.82 -13.06
N PHE A 9 16.28 26.39 -11.91
CA PHE A 9 16.33 24.98 -11.60
C PHE A 9 15.21 24.64 -10.63
N PHE A 10 14.48 23.57 -10.98
CA PHE A 10 13.45 22.92 -10.19
C PHE A 10 12.26 23.77 -9.76
N LYS A 11 11.30 23.96 -10.65
CA LYS A 11 9.92 23.96 -10.19
C LYS A 11 9.59 22.52 -9.86
N THR A 12 9.69 22.22 -8.58
CA THR A 12 9.26 20.95 -7.99
C THR A 12 7.81 20.70 -8.34
N THR A 13 7.56 19.69 -9.15
CA THR A 13 6.28 19.05 -9.39
C THR A 13 5.65 18.57 -8.05
N PRO A 14 4.37 18.27 -7.98
CA PRO A 14 3.47 18.37 -6.82
C PRO A 14 3.69 17.41 -5.64
N ILE A 15 4.91 16.95 -5.37
CA ILE A 15 5.27 16.36 -4.05
C ILE A 15 4.85 17.28 -2.88
N ALA A 16 4.57 18.55 -3.17
CA ALA A 16 4.15 19.54 -2.18
C ALA A 16 2.80 19.23 -1.51
N LEU A 17 1.96 18.36 -2.03
CA LEU A 17 0.60 18.19 -1.52
C LEU A 17 0.47 17.09 -0.48
N ALA A 18 1.14 15.97 -0.64
CA ALA A 18 1.22 14.97 0.43
C ALA A 18 1.88 15.55 1.70
N LEU A 19 2.69 16.60 1.54
CA LEU A 19 3.25 17.40 2.63
C LEU A 19 2.24 18.31 3.34
N ILE A 20 1.02 18.51 2.80
CA ILE A 20 0.02 19.37 3.48
C ILE A 20 -0.58 18.67 4.69
N VAL A 21 -0.80 17.37 4.62
CA VAL A 21 -1.29 16.56 5.77
C VAL A 21 -0.12 16.19 6.70
N SER A 22 1.06 15.90 6.15
CA SER A 22 2.25 15.56 6.95
C SER A 22 2.95 16.78 7.59
N GLY A 23 2.51 18.01 7.32
CA GLY A 23 3.07 19.25 7.84
C GLY A 23 4.41 19.60 7.21
N TYR A 24 4.52 20.83 6.68
CA TYR A 24 5.82 21.42 6.39
C TYR A 24 6.70 21.27 7.63
N THR A 25 7.67 20.39 7.60
CA THR A 25 8.87 20.62 8.36
C THR A 25 9.54 21.77 7.63
N ALA A 26 9.58 22.97 8.24
CA ALA A 26 10.55 23.95 7.84
C ALA A 26 11.88 23.19 7.79
N ALA A 27 12.60 23.32 6.67
CA ALA A 27 13.83 22.57 6.48
C ALA A 27 14.71 22.74 7.73
N PRO A 28 15.07 21.66 8.43
CA PRO A 28 16.09 21.75 9.47
C PRO A 28 17.30 22.41 8.84
N HIS A 29 18.14 23.04 9.64
CA HIS A 29 19.41 23.52 9.15
C HIS A 29 20.23 22.30 8.74
N ALA A 30 20.17 21.95 7.43
CA ALA A 30 21.06 20.96 6.86
C ALA A 30 22.49 21.35 7.25
N ILE A 31 23.29 20.40 7.66
CA ILE A 31 24.72 20.62 7.81
C ILE A 31 25.28 20.76 6.40
N GLU A 32 25.49 22.00 5.97
CA GLU A 32 26.16 22.30 4.71
C GLU A 32 27.68 22.23 4.91
N PHE A 33 28.38 21.61 3.98
CA PHE A 33 29.82 21.51 4.00
C PHE A 33 30.38 21.53 2.57
N ASN A 34 31.63 22.00 2.44
CA ASN A 34 32.34 21.98 1.18
C ASN A 34 33.61 21.14 1.32
N TRP A 35 33.84 20.28 0.34
CA TRP A 35 35.05 19.46 0.24
C TRP A 35 35.74 19.76 -1.09
N GLY A 36 36.61 20.78 -1.11
CA GLY A 36 37.12 21.34 -2.34
C GLY A 36 35.98 22.01 -3.12
N ASP A 37 35.77 21.57 -4.36
CA ASP A 37 34.72 22.04 -5.25
C ASP A 37 33.41 21.25 -5.13
N VAL A 38 33.35 20.26 -4.21
CA VAL A 38 32.15 19.48 -3.94
C VAL A 38 31.35 20.16 -2.83
N GLU A 39 30.09 20.50 -3.12
CA GLU A 39 29.11 20.98 -2.13
C GLU A 39 28.39 19.77 -1.53
N GLY A 40 28.28 19.71 -0.20
CA GLY A 40 27.60 18.64 0.53
C GLY A 40 26.51 19.16 1.44
N SER A 41 25.43 18.42 1.58
CA SER A 41 24.37 18.65 2.56
C SER A 41 24.04 17.37 3.31
N PHE A 42 23.91 17.46 4.63
CA PHE A 42 23.53 16.34 5.47
C PHE A 42 22.35 16.74 6.36
N ASN A 43 21.23 16.00 6.25
CA ASN A 43 20.04 16.17 7.05
C ASN A 43 19.81 14.94 7.92
N SER A 44 19.41 15.17 9.15
CA SER A 44 19.09 14.12 10.11
C SER A 44 17.75 14.39 10.77
N GLN A 45 16.96 13.35 10.93
CA GLN A 45 15.73 13.38 11.70
C GLN A 45 15.65 12.14 12.59
N ILE A 46 15.38 12.36 13.87
CA ILE A 46 15.14 11.30 14.84
C ILE A 46 13.75 11.52 15.42
N THR A 47 12.90 10.48 15.41
CA THR A 47 11.53 10.53 15.90
C THR A 47 11.28 9.39 16.86
N ALA A 48 10.60 9.67 17.96
CA ALA A 48 10.06 8.66 18.87
C ALA A 48 8.56 8.87 19.03
N GLY A 49 7.79 7.78 19.11
CA GLY A 49 6.35 7.88 19.24
C GLY A 49 5.69 6.58 19.59
N SER A 50 4.40 6.67 19.92
CA SER A 50 3.57 5.51 20.24
C SER A 50 2.15 5.72 19.75
N SER A 51 1.48 4.62 19.39
CA SER A 51 0.07 4.62 19.02
C SER A 51 -0.68 3.55 19.82
N TRP A 52 -1.93 3.87 20.18
CA TRP A 52 -2.79 3.03 21.02
C TRP A 52 -4.15 2.86 20.39
N ARG A 53 -4.67 1.63 20.45
CA ARG A 53 -6.06 1.34 20.08
C ARG A 53 -7.01 2.03 21.06
N VAL A 54 -8.09 2.66 20.55
CA VAL A 54 -9.07 3.37 21.40
C VAL A 54 -10.50 2.84 21.29
N GLU A 55 -10.72 1.84 20.45
CA GLU A 55 -12.01 1.17 20.24
C GLU A 55 -11.88 -0.34 20.51
N ASP A 56 -12.97 -0.95 20.96
CA ASP A 56 -13.02 -2.40 21.15
C ASP A 56 -13.21 -3.09 19.78
N SER A 57 -12.80 -4.36 19.65
CA SER A 57 -13.04 -5.15 18.45
C SER A 57 -14.54 -5.39 18.23
N ASP A 58 -14.98 -5.28 16.97
CA ASP A 58 -16.36 -5.55 16.57
C ASP A 58 -16.47 -6.99 16.00
N ALA A 59 -17.54 -7.69 16.41
CA ALA A 59 -17.84 -9.05 15.92
C ALA A 59 -17.98 -9.13 14.39
N LYS A 60 -18.33 -8.04 13.71
CA LYS A 60 -18.40 -8.00 12.25
C LYS A 60 -17.04 -8.21 11.56
N ASN A 61 -15.95 -7.92 12.25
CA ASN A 61 -14.57 -8.03 11.75
C ASN A 61 -13.82 -9.24 12.35
N ALA A 62 -14.53 -10.26 12.78
CA ALA A 62 -13.96 -11.48 13.36
C ALA A 62 -14.60 -12.72 12.77
N GLY A 63 -13.84 -13.82 12.69
CA GLY A 63 -14.34 -15.13 12.27
C GLY A 63 -15.34 -15.71 13.27
N VAL A 64 -16.25 -16.56 12.81
CA VAL A 64 -17.35 -17.12 13.62
C VAL A 64 -16.83 -17.87 14.84
N GLY A 65 -15.74 -18.63 14.71
CA GLY A 65 -15.09 -19.37 15.80
C GLY A 65 -14.43 -18.46 16.85
N ASN A 66 -14.11 -17.23 16.48
CA ASN A 66 -13.52 -16.20 17.32
C ASN A 66 -14.57 -15.22 17.90
N GLY A 67 -15.84 -15.54 17.77
CA GLY A 67 -16.96 -14.73 18.27
C GLY A 67 -17.53 -13.75 17.27
N GLY A 68 -17.20 -13.89 16.00
CA GLY A 68 -17.71 -13.08 14.89
C GLY A 68 -19.11 -13.48 14.44
N LEU A 69 -19.57 -12.80 13.39
CA LEU A 69 -20.91 -13.01 12.82
C LEU A 69 -20.98 -14.32 12.03
N PRO A 70 -22.17 -14.93 11.89
CA PRO A 70 -22.38 -16.09 11.01
C PRO A 70 -21.92 -15.77 9.57
N GLY A 71 -21.21 -16.70 8.94
CA GLY A 71 -20.64 -16.54 7.61
C GLY A 71 -19.22 -15.96 7.58
N ASN A 72 -18.79 -15.24 8.62
CA ASN A 72 -17.44 -14.70 8.69
C ASN A 72 -16.38 -15.80 8.79
N THR A 73 -15.26 -15.60 8.13
CA THR A 73 -14.11 -16.51 8.16
C THR A 73 -12.98 -15.99 9.08
N PRO A 74 -12.13 -16.88 9.60
CA PRO A 74 -11.00 -16.48 10.46
C PRO A 74 -9.77 -16.00 9.66
N THR A 75 -9.91 -15.70 8.39
CA THR A 75 -8.76 -15.49 7.48
C THR A 75 -8.26 -14.04 7.39
N GLY A 76 -8.69 -13.16 8.28
CA GLY A 76 -8.33 -11.75 8.27
C GLY A 76 -8.53 -11.03 9.61
N ASP A 77 -8.67 -11.77 10.71
CA ASP A 77 -9.03 -11.20 12.01
C ASP A 77 -7.90 -11.20 13.06
N ASP A 78 -6.77 -11.89 12.83
CA ASP A 78 -5.63 -11.96 13.75
C ASP A 78 -5.19 -10.58 14.24
N GLY A 79 -5.01 -9.63 13.32
CA GLY A 79 -4.59 -8.27 13.65
C GLY A 79 -5.62 -7.49 14.47
N ASN A 80 -6.90 -7.82 14.34
CA ASN A 80 -7.99 -7.22 15.12
C ASN A 80 -8.04 -7.81 16.54
N LEU A 81 -7.88 -9.12 16.66
CA LEU A 81 -8.02 -9.86 17.91
C LEU A 81 -6.79 -9.74 18.81
N ASN A 82 -5.63 -9.39 18.27
CA ASN A 82 -4.38 -9.28 19.02
C ASN A 82 -4.31 -8.08 19.97
N TYR A 83 -5.13 -7.05 19.78
CA TYR A 83 -5.00 -5.81 20.54
C TYR A 83 -6.34 -5.40 21.15
N ALA A 84 -6.38 -5.31 22.48
CA ALA A 84 -7.52 -4.76 23.19
C ALA A 84 -7.49 -3.22 23.17
N LYS A 85 -8.63 -2.62 23.47
CA LYS A 85 -8.72 -1.18 23.72
C LYS A 85 -7.75 -0.72 24.81
N GLY A 86 -6.91 0.26 24.49
CA GLY A 86 -5.87 0.79 25.36
C GLY A 86 -4.49 0.19 25.11
N ASP A 87 -4.38 -0.88 24.34
CA ASP A 87 -3.09 -1.49 24.02
C ASP A 87 -2.28 -0.61 23.07
N ALA A 88 -0.98 -0.51 23.35
CA ALA A 88 -0.04 0.10 22.42
C ALA A 88 0.36 -0.94 21.37
N PHE A 89 0.00 -0.68 20.11
CA PHE A 89 0.35 -1.56 18.99
C PHE A 89 1.66 -1.16 18.30
N THR A 90 2.18 0.04 18.56
CA THR A 90 3.53 0.47 18.13
C THR A 90 4.13 1.45 19.13
N GLN A 91 5.41 1.29 19.43
CA GLN A 91 6.22 2.15 20.29
C GLN A 91 7.61 2.25 19.66
N THR A 92 7.76 3.23 18.75
CA THR A 92 8.89 3.27 17.83
C THR A 92 9.85 4.41 18.13
N ILE A 93 11.15 4.14 18.05
CA ILE A 93 12.19 5.12 17.81
C ILE A 93 12.78 4.88 16.43
N LYS A 94 12.89 5.94 15.61
CA LYS A 94 13.40 5.85 14.25
C LYS A 94 14.29 7.02 13.90
N GLY A 95 15.22 6.80 12.98
CA GLY A 95 16.07 7.83 12.38
C GLY A 95 16.03 7.77 10.87
N LEU A 96 16.09 8.93 10.24
CA LEU A 96 16.17 9.12 8.80
C LEU A 96 17.27 10.12 8.48
N HIS A 97 18.15 9.77 7.55
CA HIS A 97 19.34 10.57 7.22
C HIS A 97 19.46 10.69 5.71
N ASP A 98 19.66 11.92 5.24
CA ASP A 98 19.85 12.27 3.83
C ASP A 98 21.25 12.87 3.66
N LEU A 99 22.03 12.39 2.68
CA LEU A 99 23.30 12.92 2.23
C LEU A 99 23.21 13.29 0.75
N GLY A 100 23.37 14.56 0.44
CA GLY A 100 23.48 15.05 -0.93
C GLY A 100 24.89 15.58 -1.20
N LEU A 101 25.47 15.24 -2.34
CA LEU A 101 26.75 15.74 -2.84
C LEU A 101 26.55 16.28 -4.25
N THR A 102 27.11 17.45 -4.55
CA THR A 102 27.01 18.08 -5.87
C THR A 102 28.36 18.71 -6.25
N TYR A 103 28.76 18.51 -7.50
CA TYR A 103 29.94 19.10 -8.11
C TYR A 103 29.55 19.73 -9.45
N GLU A 104 29.92 20.98 -9.68
CA GLU A 104 29.69 21.68 -10.95
C GLU A 104 31.04 21.96 -11.62
N THR A 105 31.17 21.55 -12.89
CA THR A 105 32.36 21.81 -13.69
C THR A 105 32.38 23.27 -14.19
N GLU A 106 33.55 23.76 -14.62
CA GLU A 106 33.67 25.08 -15.25
C GLU A 106 32.82 25.21 -16.54
N GLU A 107 32.52 24.08 -17.19
CA GLU A 107 31.70 24.00 -18.40
C GLU A 107 30.19 23.98 -18.11
N GLY A 108 29.78 23.99 -16.82
CA GLY A 108 28.39 24.00 -16.39
C GLY A 108 27.74 22.60 -16.40
N ILE A 109 28.53 21.53 -16.37
CA ILE A 109 28.04 20.17 -16.18
C ILE A 109 27.95 19.92 -14.67
N THR A 110 26.77 19.48 -14.22
CA THR A 110 26.53 19.10 -12.83
C THR A 110 26.65 17.60 -12.66
N PHE A 111 27.40 17.15 -11.67
CA PHE A 111 27.42 15.75 -11.20
C PHE A 111 27.01 15.72 -9.74
N GLY A 112 26.35 14.66 -9.32
CA GLY A 112 26.01 14.51 -7.91
C GLY A 112 25.67 13.08 -7.52
N ALA A 113 25.49 12.93 -6.22
CA ALA A 113 25.03 11.69 -5.59
C ALA A 113 24.07 12.02 -4.46
N PHE A 114 23.07 11.17 -4.28
CA PHE A 114 22.14 11.29 -3.17
C PHE A 114 21.98 9.92 -2.50
N VAL A 115 22.00 9.93 -1.16
CA VAL A 115 21.81 8.73 -0.35
C VAL A 115 20.85 9.05 0.79
N ARG A 116 19.84 8.20 0.98
CA ARG A 116 18.91 8.23 2.11
C ARG A 116 18.87 6.88 2.79
N GLY A 117 19.00 6.87 4.11
CA GLY A 117 18.90 5.68 4.93
C GLY A 117 17.97 5.88 6.11
N LYS A 118 17.26 4.81 6.50
CA LYS A 118 16.43 4.78 7.71
C LYS A 118 16.83 3.63 8.63
N TYR A 119 16.57 3.81 9.93
CA TYR A 119 16.58 2.72 10.91
C TYR A 119 15.44 2.90 11.91
N TRP A 120 15.02 1.81 12.53
CA TRP A 120 13.95 1.83 13.52
C TRP A 120 14.09 0.69 14.52
N TYR A 121 13.45 0.90 15.67
CA TYR A 121 13.17 -0.12 16.66
C TYR A 121 11.77 0.12 17.22
N ASP A 122 10.90 -0.88 17.12
CA ASP A 122 9.56 -0.90 17.67
C ASP A 122 9.50 -1.83 18.87
N TYR A 123 9.42 -1.22 20.07
CA TYR A 123 9.38 -1.95 21.33
C TYR A 123 8.10 -2.78 21.47
N ALA A 124 6.94 -2.25 21.05
CA ALA A 124 5.68 -2.95 21.17
C ALA A 124 5.67 -4.25 20.36
N LEU A 125 6.10 -4.20 19.10
CA LEU A 125 6.19 -5.40 18.26
C LEU A 125 7.27 -6.39 18.74
N ASP A 126 8.36 -5.90 19.36
CA ASP A 126 9.46 -6.77 19.84
C ASP A 126 9.16 -7.43 21.21
N LYS A 127 8.34 -6.79 22.07
CA LYS A 127 8.26 -7.16 23.49
C LYS A 127 6.86 -7.30 24.06
N ASN A 128 5.85 -6.63 23.47
CA ASN A 128 4.51 -6.70 24.02
C ASN A 128 3.86 -8.02 23.64
N ASP A 129 3.20 -8.64 24.60
CA ASP A 129 2.41 -9.83 24.39
C ASP A 129 1.12 -9.46 23.64
N VAL A 130 0.70 -10.33 22.71
CA VAL A 130 -0.60 -10.26 22.05
C VAL A 130 -1.57 -11.26 22.68
N ILE A 131 -2.86 -10.92 22.68
CA ILE A 131 -3.85 -11.70 23.43
C ILE A 131 -4.44 -12.88 22.65
N HIS A 132 -4.36 -12.85 21.32
CA HIS A 132 -4.90 -13.90 20.44
C HIS A 132 -3.80 -14.80 19.87
N GLY A 133 -2.77 -14.19 19.30
CA GLY A 133 -1.75 -14.85 18.52
C GLY A 133 -1.99 -14.76 17.02
N SER A 134 -1.16 -15.42 16.23
CA SER A 134 -1.28 -15.45 14.77
C SER A 134 -0.65 -16.72 14.22
N GLY A 135 -0.85 -17.00 12.93
CA GLY A 135 -0.21 -18.13 12.25
C GLY A 135 1.31 -18.14 12.35
N THR A 136 1.95 -16.99 12.58
CA THR A 136 3.41 -16.85 12.76
C THR A 136 3.90 -17.32 14.12
N ASN A 137 3.04 -17.37 15.13
CA ASN A 137 3.34 -17.88 16.48
C ASN A 137 2.46 -19.07 16.89
N ASN A 138 1.88 -19.75 15.92
CA ASN A 138 1.02 -20.93 16.13
C ASN A 138 -0.19 -20.64 17.05
N TYR A 139 -0.75 -19.43 16.98
CA TYR A 139 -1.86 -18.97 17.82
C TYR A 139 -1.58 -19.09 19.33
N VAL A 140 -0.36 -18.80 19.74
CA VAL A 140 0.01 -18.80 21.15
C VAL A 140 -0.27 -17.43 21.75
N ALA A 141 -1.29 -17.35 22.59
CA ALA A 141 -1.67 -16.14 23.31
C ALA A 141 -0.66 -15.77 24.41
N ASN A 142 -0.63 -14.48 24.79
CA ASN A 142 0.22 -13.91 25.83
C ASN A 142 1.72 -14.12 25.57
N GLN A 143 2.11 -13.94 24.33
CA GLN A 143 3.50 -13.89 23.86
C GLN A 143 3.64 -12.84 22.76
N PRO A 144 4.83 -12.27 22.54
CA PRO A 144 5.07 -11.39 21.38
C PRO A 144 4.87 -12.14 20.06
N ILE A 145 4.44 -11.43 19.03
CA ILE A 145 4.37 -12.01 17.68
C ILE A 145 5.79 -12.36 17.21
N ASN A 146 5.98 -13.59 16.72
CA ASN A 146 7.23 -13.93 16.04
C ASN A 146 7.31 -13.17 14.71
N ASN A 147 8.33 -12.34 14.56
CA ASN A 147 8.55 -11.53 13.36
C ASN A 147 9.81 -11.93 12.57
N ASP A 148 10.33 -13.14 12.79
CA ASP A 148 11.58 -13.60 12.15
C ASP A 148 11.40 -13.73 10.63
N ASP A 149 10.25 -14.22 10.18
CA ASP A 149 9.90 -14.43 8.77
C ASP A 149 9.20 -13.22 8.11
N PHE A 150 9.03 -12.12 8.84
CA PHE A 150 8.46 -10.90 8.27
C PHE A 150 9.38 -10.27 7.23
N ASN A 151 8.81 -9.49 6.31
CA ASN A 151 9.59 -8.63 5.44
C ASN A 151 10.56 -7.77 6.27
N ASN A 152 11.76 -7.57 5.79
CA ASN A 152 12.79 -6.85 6.55
C ASN A 152 12.37 -5.42 6.95
N LEU A 153 11.46 -4.77 6.20
CA LEU A 153 10.93 -3.43 6.50
C LEU A 153 9.83 -3.43 7.57
N THR A 154 9.19 -4.57 7.84
CA THR A 154 8.10 -4.71 8.81
C THR A 154 8.53 -5.36 10.13
N LYS A 155 9.77 -5.87 10.23
CA LYS A 155 10.32 -6.39 11.49
C LYS A 155 10.31 -5.33 12.60
N SER A 156 10.34 -5.78 13.83
CA SER A 156 10.41 -4.92 15.02
C SER A 156 11.62 -3.97 15.01
N LYS A 157 12.67 -4.30 14.30
CA LYS A 157 13.86 -3.48 14.14
C LYS A 157 14.51 -3.69 12.79
N GLY A 158 15.13 -2.63 12.26
CA GLY A 158 15.81 -2.74 10.98
C GLY A 158 16.61 -1.50 10.61
N VAL A 159 17.38 -1.66 9.55
CA VAL A 159 18.08 -0.61 8.82
C VAL A 159 17.78 -0.81 7.35
N ALA A 160 17.45 0.25 6.64
CA ALA A 160 17.15 0.20 5.21
C ALA A 160 17.82 1.36 4.48
N LEU A 161 18.37 1.05 3.31
CA LEU A 161 18.79 2.03 2.32
C LEU A 161 17.57 2.35 1.45
N LEU A 162 17.13 3.60 1.48
CA LEU A 162 16.08 4.11 0.61
C LEU A 162 16.70 4.60 -0.71
N ASP A 163 16.76 5.91 -0.91
CA ASP A 163 17.37 6.44 -2.13
C ASP A 163 18.89 6.22 -2.13
N ALA A 164 19.46 5.83 -3.28
CA ALA A 164 20.89 5.75 -3.52
C ALA A 164 21.15 5.84 -5.02
N TYR A 165 21.39 7.05 -5.53
CA TYR A 165 21.62 7.27 -6.95
C TYR A 165 22.67 8.33 -7.21
N ILE A 166 23.27 8.24 -8.40
CA ILE A 166 24.10 9.29 -8.99
C ILE A 166 23.30 10.02 -10.06
N PHE A 167 23.62 11.28 -10.27
CA PHE A 167 22.98 12.09 -11.29
C PHE A 167 23.96 13.00 -12.01
N THR A 168 23.58 13.39 -13.23
CA THR A 168 24.29 14.40 -14.00
C THR A 168 23.29 15.26 -14.78
N GLY A 169 23.57 16.56 -14.84
CA GLY A 169 22.83 17.53 -15.65
C GLY A 169 23.77 18.26 -16.61
N PHE A 170 23.42 18.34 -17.88
CA PHE A 170 24.24 18.99 -18.91
C PHE A 170 23.37 19.48 -20.06
N TYR A 171 23.99 20.24 -20.97
CA TYR A 171 23.34 20.75 -22.17
C TYR A 171 23.92 20.10 -23.44
N LEU A 172 23.04 19.61 -24.31
CA LEU A 172 23.38 19.22 -25.67
C LEU A 172 22.92 20.34 -26.65
N GLY A 173 23.78 21.31 -26.90
CA GLY A 173 23.38 22.54 -27.59
C GLY A 173 22.46 23.38 -26.68
N GLU A 174 21.18 23.55 -27.07
CA GLU A 174 20.17 24.26 -26.26
C GLU A 174 19.31 23.30 -25.42
N THR A 175 19.44 21.99 -25.62
CA THR A 175 18.65 20.95 -24.98
C THR A 175 19.23 20.61 -23.60
N ALA A 176 18.47 20.83 -22.53
CA ALA A 176 18.83 20.39 -21.19
C ALA A 176 18.57 18.89 -21.04
N VAL A 177 19.53 18.17 -20.44
CA VAL A 177 19.46 16.73 -20.18
C VAL A 177 19.81 16.46 -18.73
N ASP A 178 18.91 15.78 -18.00
CA ASP A 178 19.15 15.27 -16.66
C ASP A 178 19.07 13.74 -16.67
N LEU A 179 20.09 13.09 -16.14
CA LEU A 179 20.15 11.63 -16.02
C LEU A 179 20.32 11.24 -14.56
N ARG A 180 19.63 10.16 -14.12
CA ARG A 180 19.82 9.55 -12.81
C ARG A 180 19.92 8.04 -12.97
N ILE A 181 20.81 7.40 -12.19
CA ILE A 181 21.02 5.95 -12.19
C ILE A 181 21.14 5.50 -10.74
N GLY A 182 20.35 4.51 -10.36
CA GLY A 182 20.34 3.91 -9.04
C GLY A 182 18.96 3.87 -8.40
N LYS A 183 18.93 3.61 -7.11
CA LYS A 183 17.70 3.46 -6.31
C LYS A 183 17.07 4.82 -6.05
N GLN A 184 15.90 5.07 -6.65
CA GLN A 184 15.24 6.38 -6.65
C GLN A 184 13.72 6.28 -6.78
N VAL A 185 13.03 7.36 -6.39
CA VAL A 185 11.60 7.55 -6.58
C VAL A 185 11.36 8.43 -7.81
N VAL A 186 10.43 8.01 -8.66
CA VAL A 186 9.87 8.81 -9.77
C VAL A 186 8.39 9.01 -9.51
N ASN A 187 7.95 10.25 -9.53
CA ASN A 187 6.58 10.61 -9.22
C ASN A 187 5.92 11.23 -10.45
N TRP A 188 4.89 10.57 -10.99
CA TRP A 188 4.11 10.99 -12.13
C TRP A 188 2.64 11.18 -11.74
N GLY A 189 1.93 12.02 -12.53
CA GLY A 189 0.52 12.31 -12.26
C GLY A 189 0.30 13.45 -11.28
N GLU A 190 -0.97 13.74 -10.99
CA GLU A 190 -1.44 14.91 -10.23
C GLU A 190 -2.28 14.52 -8.99
N SER A 191 -2.45 13.23 -8.74
CA SER A 191 -3.18 12.70 -7.59
C SER A 191 -2.49 13.05 -6.28
N SER A 192 -3.28 13.34 -5.25
CA SER A 192 -2.77 13.78 -3.95
C SER A 192 -3.06 12.79 -2.82
N PHE A 193 -4.30 12.30 -2.71
CA PHE A 193 -4.77 11.42 -1.64
C PHE A 193 -5.31 10.11 -2.17
N ILE A 194 -5.96 10.14 -3.34
CA ILE A 194 -6.58 8.97 -3.96
C ILE A 194 -5.51 8.19 -4.70
N GLN A 195 -5.26 6.96 -4.28
CA GLN A 195 -4.30 6.06 -4.92
C GLN A 195 -4.86 5.46 -6.20
N GLY A 196 -4.03 4.79 -6.98
CA GLY A 196 -4.47 4.08 -8.17
C GLY A 196 -4.54 4.93 -9.44
N GLY A 197 -4.05 6.18 -9.42
CA GLY A 197 -3.90 7.03 -10.59
C GLY A 197 -2.67 6.71 -11.44
N ILE A 198 -2.09 7.74 -12.07
CA ILE A 198 -0.89 7.62 -12.93
C ILE A 198 0.34 7.23 -12.09
N ASN A 199 0.37 7.59 -10.80
CA ASN A 199 1.52 7.33 -9.92
C ASN A 199 1.62 5.87 -9.49
N ALA A 200 2.01 4.99 -10.40
CA ALA A 200 2.22 3.55 -10.18
C ALA A 200 3.70 3.12 -10.34
N VAL A 201 4.63 4.08 -10.47
CA VAL A 201 6.05 3.79 -10.74
C VAL A 201 6.73 3.10 -9.57
N ASN A 202 6.51 3.58 -8.35
CA ASN A 202 7.17 3.08 -7.15
C ASN A 202 6.22 2.32 -6.24
N PRO A 203 6.69 1.22 -5.62
CA PRO A 203 5.96 0.54 -4.55
C PRO A 203 5.93 1.39 -3.26
N VAL A 204 5.14 0.97 -2.30
CA VAL A 204 5.03 1.64 -0.99
C VAL A 204 5.35 0.68 0.16
N ASP A 205 5.83 1.24 1.27
CA ASP A 205 5.94 0.57 2.56
C ASP A 205 4.75 1.02 3.43
N ALA A 206 3.67 0.22 3.43
CA ALA A 206 2.47 0.53 4.20
C ALA A 206 2.77 0.59 5.69
N ALA A 207 3.61 -0.31 6.21
CA ALA A 207 4.00 -0.34 7.60
C ALA A 207 4.76 0.94 8.04
N ALA A 208 5.56 1.55 7.15
CA ALA A 208 6.23 2.81 7.45
C ALA A 208 5.23 3.97 7.64
N PHE A 209 4.16 4.01 6.85
CA PHE A 209 3.09 5.02 7.00
C PHE A 209 2.30 4.87 8.30
N ARG A 210 2.25 3.66 8.88
CA ARG A 210 1.55 3.36 10.14
C ARG A 210 2.36 3.80 11.38
N ARG A 211 3.67 3.98 11.26
CA ARG A 211 4.53 4.38 12.39
C ARG A 211 4.27 5.82 12.82
N PRO A 212 4.28 6.12 14.14
CA PRO A 212 4.10 7.48 14.64
C PRO A 212 5.09 8.47 14.01
N GLY A 213 4.58 9.64 13.59
CA GLY A 213 5.39 10.67 12.96
C GLY A 213 6.00 10.24 11.61
N ALA A 214 5.30 9.38 10.85
CA ALA A 214 5.71 8.97 9.51
C ALA A 214 5.75 10.16 8.53
N GLU A 215 6.70 10.11 7.60
CA GLU A 215 6.80 11.05 6.49
C GLU A 215 6.66 10.30 5.15
N VAL A 216 6.14 10.97 4.12
CA VAL A 216 5.93 10.36 2.79
C VAL A 216 7.20 9.74 2.22
N LYS A 217 8.34 10.38 2.43
CA LYS A 217 9.66 9.89 1.97
C LYS A 217 10.13 8.60 2.66
N GLU A 218 9.47 8.17 3.74
CA GLU A 218 9.76 6.90 4.41
C GLU A 218 8.93 5.74 3.83
N GLY A 219 7.76 6.06 3.28
CA GLY A 219 6.81 5.08 2.78
C GLY A 219 6.85 4.85 1.27
N LEU A 220 7.37 5.81 0.46
CA LEU A 220 7.63 5.56 -0.95
C LEU A 220 8.92 4.78 -1.08
N LEU A 221 8.86 3.57 -1.66
CA LEU A 221 10.04 2.72 -1.83
C LEU A 221 10.76 3.06 -3.13
N PRO A 222 12.02 3.50 -3.06
CA PRO A 222 12.84 3.69 -4.24
C PRO A 222 13.17 2.36 -4.92
N VAL A 223 13.22 2.36 -6.27
CA VAL A 223 13.58 1.20 -7.09
C VAL A 223 14.82 1.54 -7.90
N ASN A 224 15.69 0.55 -8.12
CA ASN A 224 16.84 0.70 -9.02
C ASN A 224 16.37 0.92 -10.45
N MET A 225 16.70 2.08 -11.01
CA MET A 225 16.30 2.44 -12.37
C MET A 225 17.26 3.42 -13.02
N ILE A 226 17.17 3.50 -14.34
CA ILE A 226 17.72 4.57 -15.15
C ILE A 226 16.55 5.53 -15.42
N PHE A 227 16.75 6.80 -15.13
CA PHE A 227 15.79 7.88 -15.39
C PHE A 227 16.46 8.97 -16.21
N ALA A 228 15.73 9.48 -17.20
CA ALA A 228 16.17 10.60 -18.03
C ALA A 228 15.06 11.65 -18.13
N ASN A 229 15.43 12.93 -18.08
CA ASN A 229 14.57 14.06 -18.42
C ASN A 229 15.28 14.90 -19.49
N VAL A 230 14.59 15.19 -20.58
CA VAL A 230 15.11 15.92 -21.74
C VAL A 230 14.17 17.08 -22.08
N GLY A 231 14.63 18.31 -21.98
CA GLY A 231 13.91 19.51 -22.39
C GLY A 231 14.02 19.74 -23.89
N LEU A 232 13.04 19.25 -24.67
CA LEU A 232 13.06 19.35 -26.14
C LEU A 232 12.90 20.78 -26.64
N THR A 233 12.09 21.58 -25.94
CA THR A 233 11.88 23.01 -26.18
C THR A 233 11.69 23.72 -24.84
N ASP A 234 11.54 25.04 -24.85
CA ASP A 234 11.23 25.80 -23.62
C ASP A 234 9.94 25.34 -22.91
N ASN A 235 9.04 24.70 -23.66
CA ASN A 235 7.71 24.33 -23.19
C ASN A 235 7.40 22.83 -23.26
N LEU A 236 8.29 22.02 -23.81
CA LEU A 236 8.08 20.57 -23.98
C LEU A 236 9.25 19.80 -23.41
N SER A 237 9.00 18.87 -22.50
CA SER A 237 9.98 17.91 -22.01
C SER A 237 9.49 16.48 -22.16
N ILE A 238 10.45 15.56 -22.19
CA ILE A 238 10.22 14.12 -22.15
C ILE A 238 10.93 13.57 -20.91
N GLU A 239 10.22 12.79 -20.13
CA GLU A 239 10.80 11.94 -19.07
C GLU A 239 10.67 10.47 -19.46
N ALA A 240 11.67 9.67 -19.12
CA ALA A 240 11.63 8.22 -19.33
C ALA A 240 12.34 7.51 -18.20
N PHE A 241 11.84 6.33 -17.84
CA PHE A 241 12.52 5.43 -16.91
C PHE A 241 12.54 4.01 -17.43
N TYR A 242 13.53 3.24 -16.97
CA TYR A 242 13.59 1.79 -17.07
C TYR A 242 14.03 1.23 -15.73
N GLN A 243 13.20 0.37 -15.11
CA GLN A 243 13.52 -0.29 -13.85
C GLN A 243 14.41 -1.50 -14.09
N LEU A 244 15.38 -1.70 -13.20
CA LEU A 244 16.40 -2.75 -13.27
C LEU A 244 16.10 -3.91 -12.32
N GLU A 245 15.09 -3.75 -11.46
CA GLU A 245 14.65 -4.77 -10.51
C GLU A 245 13.15 -4.61 -10.24
N PHE A 246 12.49 -5.70 -9.88
CA PHE A 246 11.15 -5.69 -9.33
C PHE A 246 11.21 -5.53 -7.81
N GLU A 247 10.43 -4.62 -7.28
CA GLU A 247 10.25 -4.42 -5.83
C GLU A 247 8.74 -4.38 -5.53
N PRO A 248 8.22 -5.26 -4.68
CA PRO A 248 6.81 -5.25 -4.29
C PRO A 248 6.49 -4.14 -3.30
N THR A 249 5.21 -3.83 -3.16
CA THR A 249 4.68 -3.07 -2.02
C THR A 249 4.78 -3.92 -0.76
N VAL A 250 5.26 -3.32 0.32
CA VAL A 250 5.36 -3.96 1.63
C VAL A 250 4.06 -3.69 2.39
N ILE A 251 3.24 -4.73 2.54
CA ILE A 251 1.96 -4.69 3.25
C ILE A 251 2.15 -4.96 4.75
N ASP A 252 1.12 -4.69 5.57
CA ASP A 252 1.13 -4.95 7.00
C ASP A 252 1.26 -6.45 7.28
N SER A 253 2.18 -6.85 8.16
CA SER A 253 2.47 -8.25 8.46
C SER A 253 1.41 -8.91 9.33
N CYS A 254 1.30 -10.25 9.24
CA CYS A 254 0.32 -11.06 9.93
C CYS A 254 0.21 -10.78 11.43
N GLY A 255 -1.02 -10.62 11.90
CA GLY A 255 -1.32 -10.38 13.31
C GLY A 255 -0.92 -9.01 13.82
N THR A 256 -0.33 -8.12 12.99
CA THR A 256 -0.09 -6.72 13.35
C THR A 256 -1.38 -5.90 13.25
N TYR A 257 -1.45 -4.78 13.96
CA TYR A 257 -2.69 -4.02 14.16
C TYR A 257 -3.45 -3.65 12.89
N PHE A 258 -2.77 -3.42 11.77
CA PHE A 258 -3.38 -3.05 10.50
C PHE A 258 -3.46 -4.21 9.49
N SER A 259 -3.02 -5.42 9.86
CA SER A 259 -3.21 -6.60 9.02
C SER A 259 -4.69 -6.91 8.86
N THR A 260 -5.15 -7.10 7.64
CA THR A 260 -6.54 -7.42 7.26
C THR A 260 -6.64 -8.72 6.46
N ALA A 261 -5.50 -9.39 6.25
CA ALA A 261 -5.41 -10.67 5.56
C ALA A 261 -4.29 -11.51 6.22
N ASP A 262 -4.63 -12.69 6.72
CA ASP A 262 -3.71 -13.54 7.46
C ASP A 262 -2.93 -14.50 6.57
N TYR A 263 -2.85 -14.20 5.26
CA TYR A 263 -2.24 -15.08 4.26
C TYR A 263 -1.41 -14.34 3.19
N LEU A 264 -1.53 -13.02 3.02
CA LEU A 264 -0.86 -12.29 1.93
C LEU A 264 0.57 -11.86 2.25
N ALA A 265 0.83 -11.36 3.48
CA ALA A 265 2.13 -10.83 3.83
C ALA A 265 3.19 -11.92 4.01
N GLU A 266 4.47 -11.55 3.85
CA GLU A 266 5.58 -12.42 4.22
C GLU A 266 5.49 -12.80 5.71
N GLY A 267 5.75 -14.07 6.03
CA GLY A 267 5.60 -14.63 7.38
C GLY A 267 4.20 -15.14 7.72
N CYS A 268 3.21 -14.96 6.83
CA CYS A 268 1.91 -15.62 6.92
C CYS A 268 2.01 -17.03 6.35
N ASN A 269 2.56 -17.97 7.09
CA ASN A 269 2.89 -19.31 6.59
C ASN A 269 1.77 -20.33 6.81
N THR A 270 0.77 -19.98 7.60
CA THR A 270 -0.34 -20.87 8.00
C THR A 270 -1.65 -20.11 7.91
N LEU A 271 -2.58 -20.63 7.14
CA LEU A 271 -3.92 -20.09 6.98
C LEU A 271 -4.92 -21.10 7.54
N VAL A 272 -5.52 -20.81 8.69
CA VAL A 272 -6.58 -21.64 9.26
C VAL A 272 -7.86 -21.53 8.43
N VAL A 273 -8.55 -22.64 8.28
CA VAL A 273 -9.77 -22.74 7.46
C VAL A 273 -10.87 -23.35 8.30
N ASP A 274 -11.96 -22.64 8.52
CA ASP A 274 -13.11 -23.21 9.24
C ASP A 274 -14.11 -23.86 8.27
N PRO A 275 -14.18 -25.19 8.21
CA PRO A 275 -15.21 -25.90 7.44
C PRO A 275 -16.57 -25.93 8.19
N ASN A 276 -16.99 -24.83 8.82
CA ASN A 276 -18.19 -24.69 9.64
C ASN A 276 -18.14 -25.46 10.98
N THR A 277 -16.97 -25.58 11.57
CA THR A 277 -16.80 -26.25 12.88
C THR A 277 -17.11 -25.33 14.05
N GLY A 278 -16.97 -24.01 13.86
CA GLY A 278 -17.05 -23.00 14.91
C GLY A 278 -15.91 -23.07 15.93
N LEU A 279 -14.79 -23.70 15.56
CA LEU A 279 -13.58 -23.72 16.37
C LEU A 279 -12.85 -22.37 16.26
N THR A 280 -12.15 -22.00 17.32
CA THR A 280 -11.21 -20.86 17.29
C THR A 280 -10.01 -21.18 16.40
N ASP A 281 -9.25 -20.19 15.98
CA ASP A 281 -8.03 -20.36 15.16
C ASP A 281 -7.04 -21.33 15.82
N LYS A 282 -6.83 -21.20 17.12
CA LYS A 282 -6.02 -22.14 17.86
C LYS A 282 -6.59 -23.57 17.83
N GLY A 283 -7.91 -23.70 17.90
CA GLY A 283 -8.58 -25.01 17.81
C GLY A 283 -8.42 -25.64 16.44
N LEU A 284 -8.55 -24.85 15.37
CA LEU A 284 -8.32 -25.27 13.98
C LEU A 284 -6.85 -25.67 13.77
N TYR A 285 -5.92 -24.83 14.22
CA TYR A 285 -4.49 -25.10 14.11
C TYR A 285 -4.09 -26.40 14.85
N ASP A 286 -4.51 -26.56 16.12
CA ASP A 286 -4.22 -27.75 16.92
C ASP A 286 -4.84 -29.03 16.33
N ALA A 287 -5.96 -28.89 15.59
CA ALA A 287 -6.59 -29.98 14.86
C ALA A 287 -5.92 -30.27 13.51
N GLY A 288 -4.94 -29.47 13.08
CA GLY A 288 -4.30 -29.57 11.76
C GLY A 288 -5.17 -29.09 10.60
N ILE A 289 -6.19 -28.27 10.88
CA ILE A 289 -7.13 -27.74 9.88
C ILE A 289 -6.62 -26.37 9.40
N TYR A 290 -5.60 -26.40 8.57
CA TYR A 290 -4.99 -25.20 7.97
C TYR A 290 -4.33 -25.53 6.64
N ALA A 291 -4.26 -24.53 5.75
CA ALA A 291 -3.44 -24.58 4.54
C ALA A 291 -2.05 -24.04 4.83
N THR A 292 -1.06 -24.58 4.14
CA THR A 292 0.32 -24.08 4.16
C THR A 292 0.57 -23.17 2.98
N ARG A 293 1.48 -22.20 3.17
CA ARG A 293 1.94 -21.33 2.08
C ARG A 293 2.97 -22.06 1.23
N GLY A 294 2.75 -22.06 -0.08
CA GLY A 294 3.71 -22.51 -1.08
C GLY A 294 4.77 -21.44 -1.39
N THR A 295 5.49 -21.62 -2.49
CA THR A 295 6.48 -20.63 -2.96
C THR A 295 5.78 -19.52 -3.73
N ASP A 296 6.01 -18.28 -3.34
CA ASP A 296 5.45 -17.11 -4.03
C ASP A 296 6.03 -16.94 -5.43
N GLU A 297 5.19 -16.52 -6.37
CA GLU A 297 5.57 -16.20 -7.74
C GLU A 297 5.85 -14.71 -7.87
N MET A 298 7.15 -14.35 -7.79
CA MET A 298 7.61 -12.97 -7.94
C MET A 298 7.63 -12.58 -9.40
N ALA A 299 7.25 -11.34 -9.71
CA ALA A 299 7.37 -10.81 -11.05
C ALA A 299 8.84 -10.70 -11.50
N SER A 300 9.04 -10.71 -12.81
CA SER A 300 10.35 -10.55 -13.45
C SER A 300 10.95 -9.16 -13.15
N ASN A 301 12.28 -9.09 -13.16
CA ASN A 301 12.98 -7.81 -13.07
C ASN A 301 12.89 -6.98 -14.35
N ASP A 302 12.58 -7.61 -15.47
CA ASP A 302 12.54 -7.00 -16.80
C ASP A 302 11.13 -6.47 -17.14
N GLY A 303 11.03 -5.65 -18.18
CA GLY A 303 9.74 -5.24 -18.75
C GLY A 303 9.13 -3.99 -18.14
N GLN A 304 9.69 -3.42 -17.08
CA GLN A 304 9.13 -2.25 -16.40
C GLN A 304 9.75 -0.95 -16.89
N PHE A 305 8.99 -0.15 -17.64
CA PHE A 305 9.45 1.11 -18.22
C PHE A 305 8.30 2.08 -18.44
N GLY A 306 8.63 3.35 -18.63
CA GLY A 306 7.63 4.36 -18.97
C GLY A 306 8.22 5.57 -19.66
N VAL A 307 7.34 6.31 -20.30
CA VAL A 307 7.63 7.60 -20.95
C VAL A 307 6.52 8.60 -20.64
N ALA A 308 6.92 9.84 -20.35
CA ALA A 308 6.01 10.95 -20.14
C ALA A 308 6.40 12.13 -21.03
N PHE A 309 5.40 12.77 -21.63
CA PHE A 309 5.53 14.04 -22.33
C PHE A 309 4.85 15.12 -21.49
N LYS A 310 5.56 16.18 -21.15
CA LYS A 310 5.03 17.31 -20.38
C LYS A 310 5.10 18.57 -21.21
N TYR A 311 3.93 19.20 -21.40
CA TYR A 311 3.79 20.40 -22.19
C TYR A 311 3.25 21.56 -21.35
N TYR A 312 4.00 22.63 -21.28
CA TYR A 312 3.64 23.86 -20.58
C TYR A 312 3.01 24.87 -21.53
N ALA A 313 1.70 25.11 -21.40
CA ALA A 313 0.93 26.03 -22.21
C ALA A 313 0.81 27.39 -21.51
N GLU A 314 1.75 28.30 -21.75
CA GLU A 314 1.78 29.63 -21.15
C GLU A 314 0.50 30.42 -21.43
N SER A 315 -0.04 30.32 -22.65
CA SER A 315 -1.26 31.02 -23.09
C SER A 315 -2.55 30.49 -22.45
N LEU A 316 -2.53 29.32 -21.82
CA LEU A 316 -3.66 28.68 -21.16
C LEU A 316 -3.50 28.76 -19.62
N ASN A 317 -3.38 29.95 -19.07
CA ASN A 317 -3.17 30.20 -17.65
C ASN A 317 -1.95 29.45 -17.07
N ALA A 318 -0.89 29.32 -17.87
CA ALA A 318 0.31 28.55 -17.49
C ALA A 318 -0.02 27.09 -17.12
N THR A 319 -0.91 26.46 -17.86
CA THR A 319 -1.32 25.06 -17.66
C THR A 319 -0.24 24.11 -18.13
N GLU A 320 0.12 23.14 -17.28
CA GLU A 320 0.93 22.00 -17.67
C GLU A 320 0.02 20.81 -18.01
N PHE A 321 0.28 20.17 -19.14
CA PHE A 321 -0.37 18.95 -19.59
C PHE A 321 0.65 17.81 -19.56
N GLY A 322 0.23 16.63 -19.10
CA GLY A 322 1.01 15.40 -19.12
C GLY A 322 0.35 14.32 -19.97
N LEU A 323 1.15 13.60 -20.75
CA LEU A 323 0.77 12.38 -21.45
C LEU A 323 1.73 11.28 -21.03
N TYR A 324 1.21 10.14 -20.57
CA TYR A 324 1.99 9.08 -19.96
C TYR A 324 1.68 7.73 -20.59
N TYR A 325 2.72 6.93 -20.72
CA TYR A 325 2.62 5.49 -20.98
C TYR A 325 3.62 4.75 -20.08
N MET A 326 3.17 3.66 -19.47
CA MET A 326 4.07 2.75 -18.76
C MET A 326 3.60 1.31 -18.90
N ASN A 327 4.56 0.38 -18.89
CA ASN A 327 4.39 -1.04 -18.64
C ASN A 327 5.00 -1.35 -17.28
N TYR A 328 4.24 -2.01 -16.41
CA TYR A 328 4.68 -2.34 -15.06
C TYR A 328 4.06 -3.65 -14.58
N HIS A 329 4.65 -4.24 -13.56
CA HIS A 329 4.10 -5.42 -12.88
C HIS A 329 3.35 -5.01 -11.61
N SER A 330 2.35 -5.81 -11.21
CA SER A 330 1.59 -5.50 -9.99
C SER A 330 2.53 -5.40 -8.78
N ARG A 331 2.40 -4.32 -8.03
CA ARG A 331 3.15 -4.11 -6.79
C ARG A 331 2.52 -4.81 -5.60
N LEU A 332 1.24 -5.17 -5.72
CA LEU A 332 0.49 -5.85 -4.66
C LEU A 332 0.41 -7.34 -4.96
N PRO A 333 0.46 -8.19 -3.91
CA PRO A 333 0.32 -9.63 -4.06
C PRO A 333 -1.13 -10.01 -4.33
N TYR A 334 -1.32 -11.03 -5.17
CA TYR A 334 -2.59 -11.69 -5.41
C TYR A 334 -2.54 -13.10 -4.83
N ALA A 335 -3.58 -13.48 -4.08
CA ALA A 335 -3.70 -14.84 -3.59
C ALA A 335 -4.04 -15.77 -4.75
N SER A 336 -3.32 -16.87 -4.85
CA SER A 336 -3.58 -17.97 -5.78
C SER A 336 -3.45 -19.30 -5.04
N ALA A 337 -3.86 -20.41 -5.66
CA ALA A 337 -3.71 -21.70 -5.02
C ALA A 337 -2.96 -22.68 -5.93
N GLU A 338 -2.29 -23.64 -5.30
CA GLU A 338 -1.67 -24.78 -5.97
C GLU A 338 -2.52 -26.02 -5.70
N ALA A 339 -2.92 -26.70 -6.76
CA ALA A 339 -3.74 -27.90 -6.67
C ALA A 339 -2.96 -29.06 -6.04
N GLY A 340 -3.46 -29.63 -4.96
CA GLY A 340 -2.87 -30.79 -4.31
C GLY A 340 -3.14 -32.13 -5.00
N LEU A 341 -2.56 -33.21 -4.48
CA LEU A 341 -2.78 -34.56 -4.99
C LEU A 341 -4.23 -35.01 -4.89
N ALA A 342 -5.03 -34.41 -4.00
CA ALA A 342 -6.47 -34.64 -3.91
C ALA A 342 -7.21 -34.38 -5.23
N ASN A 343 -6.66 -33.53 -6.09
CA ASN A 343 -7.21 -33.21 -7.41
C ASN A 343 -6.91 -34.27 -8.46
N THR A 344 -5.99 -35.19 -8.21
CA THR A 344 -5.68 -36.25 -9.17
C THR A 344 -6.67 -37.38 -9.10
N LEU A 345 -6.93 -38.02 -10.24
CA LEU A 345 -7.55 -39.33 -10.29
C LEU A 345 -6.64 -40.33 -9.56
N VAL A 346 -7.17 -41.07 -8.60
CA VAL A 346 -6.47 -42.23 -8.05
C VAL A 346 -6.33 -43.26 -9.15
N PRO A 347 -5.12 -43.57 -9.65
CA PRO A 347 -4.93 -44.48 -10.76
C PRO A 347 -5.61 -45.81 -10.49
N GLY A 348 -6.48 -46.26 -11.40
CA GLY A 348 -7.16 -47.54 -11.36
C GLY A 348 -8.46 -47.59 -10.57
N GLN A 349 -8.88 -46.50 -9.92
CA GLN A 349 -10.12 -46.48 -9.12
C GLN A 349 -11.22 -45.59 -9.70
N GLY A 350 -10.88 -44.70 -10.65
CA GLY A 350 -11.85 -43.77 -11.25
C GLY A 350 -12.40 -42.70 -10.33
N TYR A 351 -11.71 -42.47 -9.21
CA TYR A 351 -12.08 -41.41 -8.25
C TYR A 351 -11.53 -40.06 -8.67
N THR A 352 -12.39 -39.07 -8.63
CA THR A 352 -12.06 -37.67 -8.79
C THR A 352 -11.87 -37.02 -7.43
N TYR A 353 -11.41 -35.78 -7.43
CA TYR A 353 -11.32 -34.84 -6.32
C TYR A 353 -12.35 -35.13 -5.20
N GLY A 354 -11.88 -35.31 -3.97
CA GLY A 354 -12.71 -35.56 -2.80
C GLY A 354 -13.36 -36.95 -2.67
N GLN A 355 -13.15 -37.89 -3.63
CA GLN A 355 -13.76 -39.23 -3.60
C GLN A 355 -12.82 -40.32 -3.05
N ALA A 356 -11.54 -40.12 -3.04
CA ALA A 356 -10.58 -41.12 -2.54
C ALA A 356 -10.52 -41.17 -1.00
N ILE A 357 -10.72 -40.04 -0.37
CA ILE A 357 -10.97 -39.86 1.06
C ILE A 357 -12.26 -39.04 1.09
N SER A 358 -13.13 -39.22 2.02
CA SER A 358 -14.44 -38.52 2.10
C SER A 358 -14.31 -36.99 2.27
N SER A 359 -13.11 -36.44 2.11
CA SER A 359 -12.81 -35.00 2.15
C SER A 359 -11.65 -34.69 1.18
N PRO A 360 -11.72 -33.60 0.41
CA PRO A 360 -10.59 -33.08 -0.39
C PRO A 360 -9.46 -32.53 0.45
N PHE A 361 -9.69 -32.31 1.72
CA PHE A 361 -8.72 -31.81 2.71
C PHE A 361 -8.62 -32.81 3.87
N VAL A 362 -7.39 -33.09 4.32
CA VAL A 362 -7.11 -33.89 5.50
C VAL A 362 -6.28 -33.06 6.49
N PRO A 363 -6.52 -33.21 7.80
CA PRO A 363 -5.73 -32.50 8.80
C PRO A 363 -4.22 -32.77 8.63
N VAL A 364 -3.42 -31.70 8.74
CA VAL A 364 -1.96 -31.79 8.69
C VAL A 364 -1.48 -32.74 9.83
N GLY A 365 -0.55 -33.63 9.49
CA GLY A 365 -0.10 -34.71 10.39
C GLY A 365 -0.89 -36.02 10.24
N THR A 366 -1.92 -36.09 9.38
CA THR A 366 -2.60 -37.35 9.05
C THR A 366 -1.60 -38.30 8.38
N ASP A 367 -1.57 -39.57 8.84
CA ASP A 367 -0.72 -40.59 8.22
C ASP A 367 -1.30 -41.06 6.88
N LEU A 368 -0.72 -40.56 5.79
CA LEU A 368 -1.03 -40.95 4.42
C LEU A 368 0.07 -41.82 3.78
N SER A 369 0.99 -42.37 4.59
CA SER A 369 2.09 -43.21 4.07
C SER A 369 1.63 -44.41 3.26
N GLY A 370 0.46 -44.96 3.56
CA GLY A 370 -0.19 -46.00 2.78
C GLY A 370 -0.61 -45.58 1.35
N LEU A 371 -0.73 -44.29 1.10
CA LEU A 371 -0.96 -43.69 -0.22
C LEU A 371 0.32 -43.19 -0.88
N GLY A 372 1.48 -43.27 -0.18
CA GLY A 372 2.75 -42.80 -0.68
C GLY A 372 2.91 -41.28 -0.71
N THR A 373 2.17 -40.55 0.11
CA THR A 373 2.16 -39.09 0.18
C THR A 373 2.10 -38.59 1.63
N THR A 374 2.20 -37.28 1.84
CA THR A 374 1.94 -36.61 3.12
C THR A 374 0.66 -35.78 3.03
N ALA A 375 0.11 -35.34 4.18
CA ALA A 375 -1.06 -34.49 4.22
C ALA A 375 -0.82 -33.15 3.49
N GLU A 376 0.36 -32.57 3.63
CA GLU A 376 0.74 -31.32 2.97
C GLU A 376 0.81 -31.46 1.44
N GLN A 377 1.27 -32.59 0.92
CA GLN A 377 1.29 -32.87 -0.53
C GLN A 377 -0.09 -33.25 -1.06
N TYR A 378 -0.95 -33.82 -0.20
CA TYR A 378 -2.30 -34.21 -0.55
C TYR A 378 -3.22 -33.00 -0.67
N ASN A 379 -3.14 -32.08 0.27
CA ASN A 379 -3.94 -30.85 0.30
C ASN A 379 -3.48 -29.87 -0.78
N SER A 380 -4.40 -29.01 -1.21
CA SER A 380 -4.03 -27.79 -1.93
C SER A 380 -3.33 -26.82 -0.99
N ASN A 381 -2.39 -26.05 -1.52
CA ASN A 381 -1.68 -24.98 -0.84
C ASN A 381 -2.08 -23.63 -1.43
N TYR A 382 -1.78 -22.54 -0.74
CA TYR A 382 -1.92 -21.20 -1.28
C TYR A 382 -0.53 -20.55 -1.45
N HIS A 383 -0.43 -19.57 -2.31
CA HIS A 383 0.75 -18.73 -2.49
C HIS A 383 0.35 -17.37 -3.02
N THR A 384 1.29 -16.44 -3.08
CA THR A 384 1.06 -15.13 -3.68
C THR A 384 1.71 -15.04 -5.06
N VAL A 385 1.04 -14.33 -5.96
CA VAL A 385 1.51 -14.06 -7.33
C VAL A 385 1.56 -12.56 -7.54
N TYR A 386 2.53 -12.08 -8.29
CA TYR A 386 2.64 -10.69 -8.74
C TYR A 386 2.44 -10.62 -10.26
N PRO A 387 1.20 -10.40 -10.75
CA PRO A 387 0.91 -10.41 -12.18
C PRO A 387 1.71 -9.37 -12.96
N GLU A 388 2.23 -9.78 -14.12
CA GLU A 388 3.10 -8.97 -14.96
C GLU A 388 2.33 -8.20 -16.06
N ASP A 389 3.01 -7.23 -16.69
CA ASP A 389 2.66 -6.57 -17.95
C ASP A 389 1.33 -5.81 -17.96
N ILE A 390 1.07 -5.03 -16.91
CA ILE A 390 -0.04 -4.09 -16.87
C ILE A 390 0.37 -2.82 -17.65
N GLN A 391 -0.39 -2.50 -18.70
CA GLN A 391 -0.16 -1.29 -19.50
C GLN A 391 -1.02 -0.14 -18.99
N LEU A 392 -0.40 1.01 -18.72
CA LEU A 392 -1.10 2.21 -18.28
C LEU A 392 -0.90 3.36 -19.27
N PHE A 393 -2.00 3.96 -19.67
CA PHE A 393 -2.07 5.22 -20.42
C PHE A 393 -2.62 6.32 -19.50
N GLY A 394 -1.98 7.47 -19.46
CA GLY A 394 -2.36 8.57 -18.59
C GLY A 394 -2.40 9.91 -19.29
N LEU A 395 -3.36 10.74 -18.88
CA LEU A 395 -3.44 12.16 -19.21
C LEU A 395 -3.57 12.96 -17.93
N SER A 396 -2.85 14.06 -17.80
CA SER A 396 -2.99 14.96 -16.67
C SER A 396 -2.98 16.44 -17.08
N PHE A 397 -3.48 17.26 -16.19
CA PHE A 397 -3.31 18.70 -16.28
C PHE A 397 -3.14 19.32 -14.89
N ASN A 398 -2.41 20.43 -14.85
CA ASN A 398 -2.25 21.26 -13.65
C ASN A 398 -2.33 22.73 -14.06
N THR A 399 -3.23 23.49 -13.43
CA THR A 399 -3.50 24.88 -13.78
C THR A 399 -3.88 25.72 -12.57
N THR A 400 -3.91 27.03 -12.76
CA THR A 400 -4.45 27.97 -11.77
C THR A 400 -5.65 28.70 -12.35
N VAL A 401 -6.83 28.54 -11.74
CA VAL A 401 -8.05 29.24 -12.13
C VAL A 401 -8.43 30.22 -11.02
N SER A 402 -8.30 31.50 -11.28
CA SER A 402 -8.44 32.57 -10.28
C SER A 402 -7.43 32.34 -9.14
N GLU A 403 -7.90 31.95 -7.96
CA GLU A 403 -7.07 31.69 -6.77
C GLU A 403 -7.06 30.22 -6.39
N TRP A 404 -7.57 29.33 -7.24
CA TRP A 404 -7.58 27.91 -7.04
C TRP A 404 -6.47 27.26 -7.87
N ALA A 405 -5.64 26.44 -7.23
CA ALA A 405 -4.86 25.47 -7.98
C ALA A 405 -5.77 24.26 -8.26
N VAL A 406 -5.87 23.89 -9.54
CA VAL A 406 -6.73 22.81 -10.01
C VAL A 406 -5.88 21.86 -10.81
N SER A 407 -5.88 20.60 -10.44
CA SER A 407 -5.21 19.55 -11.19
C SER A 407 -6.14 18.35 -11.38
N GLY A 408 -5.88 17.58 -12.40
CA GLY A 408 -6.65 16.38 -12.67
C GLY A 408 -5.90 15.40 -13.54
N GLU A 409 -6.31 14.14 -13.44
CA GLU A 409 -5.73 13.06 -14.22
C GLU A 409 -6.77 12.02 -14.59
N VAL A 410 -6.51 11.32 -15.68
CA VAL A 410 -7.21 10.10 -16.09
C VAL A 410 -6.16 9.06 -16.40
N SER A 411 -6.29 7.89 -15.82
CA SER A 411 -5.48 6.71 -16.13
C SER A 411 -6.37 5.59 -16.65
N HIS A 412 -5.92 4.92 -17.70
CA HIS A 412 -6.55 3.73 -18.25
C HIS A 412 -5.56 2.59 -18.25
N ARG A 413 -5.91 1.48 -17.62
CA ARG A 413 -5.11 0.27 -17.55
C ARG A 413 -5.74 -0.80 -18.40
N LEU A 414 -4.93 -1.40 -19.23
CA LEU A 414 -5.25 -2.65 -19.91
C LEU A 414 -4.78 -3.82 -19.05
N ASP A 415 -5.58 -4.86 -19.01
CA ASP A 415 -5.24 -6.13 -18.33
C ASP A 415 -4.91 -5.97 -16.84
N LEU A 416 -5.61 -5.08 -16.11
CA LEU A 416 -5.48 -4.98 -14.66
C LEU A 416 -6.01 -6.26 -14.01
N PRO A 417 -5.21 -6.98 -13.20
CA PRO A 417 -5.72 -8.12 -12.45
C PRO A 417 -6.66 -7.66 -11.33
N LEU A 418 -7.77 -8.39 -11.16
CA LEU A 418 -8.74 -8.25 -10.07
C LEU A 418 -8.73 -9.53 -9.25
N GLN A 419 -8.52 -9.41 -7.93
CA GLN A 419 -8.53 -10.55 -7.01
C GLN A 419 -9.91 -11.17 -6.97
N ILE A 420 -10.05 -12.45 -7.29
CA ILE A 420 -11.26 -13.24 -7.02
C ILE A 420 -11.48 -13.28 -5.50
N ASN A 421 -12.72 -13.31 -5.04
CA ASN A 421 -12.99 -13.40 -3.60
C ASN A 421 -12.17 -14.51 -2.94
N GLY A 422 -11.35 -14.14 -1.97
CA GLY A 422 -10.41 -15.07 -1.34
C GLY A 422 -11.10 -16.20 -0.57
N ALA A 423 -12.30 -15.97 -0.03
CA ALA A 423 -13.06 -17.01 0.67
C ALA A 423 -13.63 -18.03 -0.33
N ASP A 424 -14.07 -17.60 -1.53
CA ASP A 424 -14.50 -18.51 -2.60
C ASP A 424 -13.34 -19.34 -3.14
N LEU A 425 -12.18 -18.70 -3.32
CA LEU A 425 -10.94 -19.36 -3.73
C LEU A 425 -10.57 -20.49 -2.74
N LEU A 426 -10.57 -20.16 -1.44
CA LEU A 426 -10.25 -21.11 -0.38
C LEU A 426 -11.29 -22.25 -0.27
N ALA A 427 -12.58 -21.93 -0.38
CA ALA A 427 -13.64 -22.91 -0.36
C ALA A 427 -13.50 -23.92 -1.51
N SER A 428 -13.17 -23.45 -2.70
CA SER A 428 -12.94 -24.31 -3.86
C SER A 428 -11.71 -25.17 -3.71
N ALA A 429 -10.58 -24.53 -3.35
CA ALA A 429 -9.27 -25.19 -3.32
C ALA A 429 -9.13 -26.19 -2.17
N LEU A 430 -9.66 -25.85 -0.98
CA LEU A 430 -9.41 -26.61 0.24
C LEU A 430 -10.57 -27.52 0.60
N THR A 431 -11.82 -27.10 0.37
CA THR A 431 -12.99 -27.91 0.74
C THR A 431 -13.69 -28.57 -0.43
N GLY A 432 -13.41 -28.11 -1.66
CA GLY A 432 -14.08 -28.61 -2.88
C GLY A 432 -15.59 -28.35 -2.84
N ASP A 433 -15.97 -27.21 -2.23
CA ASP A 433 -17.38 -26.82 -2.06
C ASP A 433 -18.08 -26.83 -3.43
N PRO A 434 -19.11 -27.68 -3.62
CA PRO A 434 -19.75 -27.84 -4.92
C PRO A 434 -20.51 -26.59 -5.38
N ASP A 435 -20.82 -25.69 -4.45
CA ASP A 435 -21.59 -24.47 -4.72
C ASP A 435 -20.70 -23.33 -5.16
N SER A 436 -19.37 -23.45 -4.97
CA SER A 436 -18.44 -22.44 -5.46
C SER A 436 -18.30 -22.46 -6.99
N PRO A 437 -18.38 -21.31 -7.66
CA PRO A 437 -18.20 -21.18 -9.10
C PRO A 437 -16.80 -21.61 -9.58
N LEU A 438 -15.80 -21.59 -8.71
CA LEU A 438 -14.40 -21.97 -9.01
C LEU A 438 -14.14 -23.48 -8.89
N THR A 439 -15.00 -24.23 -8.20
CA THR A 439 -14.78 -25.67 -7.96
C THR A 439 -14.63 -26.49 -9.24
N PRO A 440 -15.35 -26.24 -10.36
CA PRO A 440 -15.09 -26.94 -11.62
C PRO A 440 -13.65 -26.78 -12.12
N GLN A 441 -13.11 -25.57 -12.08
CA GLN A 441 -11.73 -25.26 -12.49
C GLN A 441 -10.71 -26.02 -11.63
N TYR A 442 -10.91 -26.04 -10.30
CA TYR A 442 -10.05 -26.79 -9.38
C TYR A 442 -10.08 -28.28 -9.62
N LYS A 443 -11.26 -28.86 -9.92
CA LYS A 443 -11.41 -30.29 -10.21
C LYS A 443 -10.68 -30.74 -11.47
N GLU A 444 -10.47 -29.83 -12.42
CA GLU A 444 -9.77 -30.09 -13.69
C GLU A 444 -8.27 -29.83 -13.58
N ALA A 445 -7.82 -29.10 -12.55
CA ALA A 445 -6.44 -28.75 -12.36
C ALA A 445 -5.57 -29.98 -12.02
N ALA A 446 -4.41 -30.10 -12.67
CA ALA A 446 -3.45 -31.15 -12.35
C ALA A 446 -2.75 -30.85 -11.01
N ALA A 447 -2.42 -31.90 -10.24
CA ALA A 447 -1.65 -31.71 -9.02
C ALA A 447 -0.34 -30.96 -9.27
N GLY A 448 -0.04 -29.99 -8.44
CA GLY A 448 1.11 -29.12 -8.56
C GLY A 448 0.96 -27.99 -9.59
N SER A 449 -0.23 -27.84 -10.22
CA SER A 449 -0.47 -26.69 -11.09
C SER A 449 -1.07 -25.52 -10.29
N THR A 450 -0.67 -24.32 -10.64
CA THR A 450 -1.26 -23.08 -10.12
C THR A 450 -2.68 -22.91 -10.69
N VAL A 451 -3.59 -22.50 -9.84
CA VAL A 451 -4.89 -21.97 -10.20
C VAL A 451 -4.91 -20.51 -9.79
N ASP A 452 -4.91 -19.64 -10.80
CA ASP A 452 -4.86 -18.20 -10.58
C ASP A 452 -6.06 -17.73 -9.77
N GLY A 453 -5.83 -16.91 -8.76
CA GLY A 453 -6.88 -16.30 -7.95
C GLY A 453 -7.30 -14.93 -8.46
N PHE A 454 -7.04 -14.62 -9.73
CA PHE A 454 -7.40 -13.35 -10.36
C PHE A 454 -7.76 -13.52 -11.83
N ASP A 455 -8.58 -12.60 -12.32
CA ASP A 455 -8.84 -12.42 -13.74
C ASP A 455 -8.44 -11.00 -14.17
N ARG A 456 -8.29 -10.74 -15.48
CA ARG A 456 -7.81 -9.48 -16.01
C ARG A 456 -8.93 -8.68 -16.68
N PHE A 457 -9.01 -7.40 -16.34
CA PHE A 457 -10.01 -6.45 -16.86
C PHE A 457 -9.35 -5.12 -17.19
N ASP A 458 -9.96 -4.37 -18.08
CA ASP A 458 -9.59 -2.99 -18.32
C ASP A 458 -10.17 -2.10 -17.22
N TYR A 459 -9.40 -1.13 -16.75
CA TYR A 459 -9.80 -0.22 -15.67
C TYR A 459 -9.46 1.23 -15.99
N THR A 460 -10.43 2.11 -15.83
CA THR A 460 -10.25 3.57 -15.98
C THR A 460 -10.47 4.26 -14.64
N GLN A 461 -9.53 5.12 -14.23
CA GLN A 461 -9.67 5.94 -13.04
C GLN A 461 -9.45 7.42 -13.39
N SER A 462 -10.31 8.29 -12.85
CA SER A 462 -10.24 9.73 -13.01
C SER A 462 -10.19 10.41 -11.65
N GLN A 463 -9.38 11.47 -11.55
CA GLN A 463 -9.20 12.23 -10.31
C GLN A 463 -9.16 13.72 -10.62
N LEU A 464 -9.69 14.53 -9.68
CA LEU A 464 -9.70 15.99 -9.79
C LEU A 464 -9.44 16.60 -8.42
N THR A 465 -8.38 17.41 -8.33
CA THR A 465 -7.88 18.02 -7.10
C THR A 465 -8.05 19.54 -7.15
N PHE A 466 -8.53 20.12 -6.06
CA PHE A 466 -8.68 21.54 -5.84
C PHE A 466 -7.93 21.98 -4.59
N ILE A 467 -7.12 23.03 -4.70
CA ILE A 467 -6.41 23.61 -3.57
C ILE A 467 -6.70 25.10 -3.48
N LYS A 468 -7.01 25.55 -2.25
CA LYS A 468 -7.22 26.98 -1.95
C LYS A 468 -6.43 27.36 -0.71
N PHE A 469 -5.77 28.50 -0.81
CA PHE A 469 -5.10 29.17 0.30
C PHE A 469 -5.92 30.37 0.77
N PHE A 470 -6.08 30.50 2.09
CA PHE A 470 -6.71 31.64 2.72
C PHE A 470 -5.71 32.27 3.70
N ASP A 471 -5.07 33.33 3.27
CA ASP A 471 -4.09 34.03 4.09
C ASP A 471 -4.78 34.89 5.14
N LYS A 472 -4.26 34.86 6.39
CA LYS A 472 -4.73 35.65 7.53
C LYS A 472 -6.23 35.49 7.85
N ALA A 473 -6.81 34.33 7.52
CA ALA A 473 -8.20 34.01 7.83
C ALA A 473 -8.30 33.44 9.26
N LEU A 474 -9.37 33.79 10.00
CA LEU A 474 -9.67 33.26 11.35
C LEU A 474 -8.51 33.40 12.35
N GLY A 475 -7.65 34.40 12.20
CA GLY A 475 -6.49 34.60 13.09
C GLY A 475 -5.29 33.70 12.81
N THR A 476 -5.32 32.92 11.73
CA THR A 476 -4.19 32.11 11.26
C THR A 476 -3.26 32.91 10.39
N ASP A 477 -2.03 32.45 10.18
CA ASP A 477 -1.17 32.96 9.10
C ASP A 477 -1.66 32.47 7.74
N ARG A 478 -2.09 31.20 7.65
CA ARG A 478 -2.66 30.60 6.44
C ARG A 478 -3.58 29.44 6.79
N ILE A 479 -4.68 29.31 6.08
CA ILE A 479 -5.46 28.07 5.99
C ILE A 479 -5.25 27.49 4.60
N THR A 480 -4.91 26.21 4.53
CA THR A 480 -4.84 25.43 3.30
C THR A 480 -6.02 24.45 3.28
N ALA A 481 -6.85 24.54 2.25
CA ALA A 481 -7.93 23.60 2.01
C ALA A 481 -7.67 22.83 0.72
N VAL A 482 -7.84 21.51 0.78
CA VAL A 482 -7.70 20.59 -0.35
C VAL A 482 -8.94 19.73 -0.45
N ALA A 483 -9.43 19.54 -1.67
CA ALA A 483 -10.49 18.60 -2.00
C ALA A 483 -10.06 17.76 -3.20
N GLU A 484 -10.24 16.47 -3.13
CA GLU A 484 -9.97 15.55 -4.23
C GLU A 484 -11.18 14.65 -4.44
N LEU A 485 -11.61 14.53 -5.71
CA LEU A 485 -12.69 13.68 -6.16
C LEU A 485 -12.10 12.57 -7.01
N GLY A 486 -12.62 11.35 -6.89
CA GLY A 486 -12.18 10.23 -7.69
C GLY A 486 -13.35 9.36 -8.16
N TYR A 487 -13.18 8.78 -9.32
CA TYR A 487 -14.11 7.85 -9.96
C TYR A 487 -13.32 6.76 -10.66
N GLY A 488 -13.78 5.52 -10.53
CA GLY A 488 -13.21 4.34 -11.18
C GLY A 488 -14.27 3.56 -11.94
N HIS A 489 -13.89 2.95 -13.08
CA HIS A 489 -14.74 2.10 -13.89
C HIS A 489 -13.98 0.86 -14.36
N VAL A 490 -14.51 -0.32 -14.05
CA VAL A 490 -14.06 -1.63 -14.55
C VAL A 490 -14.89 -1.97 -15.79
N TRP A 491 -14.24 -2.21 -16.90
CA TRP A 491 -14.90 -2.55 -18.15
C TRP A 491 -15.24 -4.03 -18.20
N ASP A 492 -16.42 -4.35 -18.72
CA ASP A 492 -16.88 -5.73 -18.97
C ASP A 492 -16.87 -6.64 -17.71
N LEU A 493 -17.00 -6.05 -16.51
CA LEU A 493 -17.10 -6.82 -15.26
C LEU A 493 -18.40 -7.63 -15.26
N PRO A 494 -18.37 -8.97 -15.04
CA PRO A 494 -19.57 -9.77 -14.88
C PRO A 494 -20.29 -9.39 -13.56
N GLU A 495 -21.60 -9.15 -13.62
CA GLU A 495 -22.43 -8.76 -12.46
C GLU A 495 -23.63 -9.69 -12.23
N GLY A 496 -23.63 -10.88 -12.84
CA GLY A 496 -24.69 -11.88 -12.64
C GLY A 496 -24.59 -12.58 -11.27
N ASP A 497 -25.72 -13.08 -10.78
CA ASP A 497 -25.79 -13.76 -9.46
C ASP A 497 -24.93 -15.04 -9.41
N ASP A 498 -24.80 -15.74 -10.52
CA ASP A 498 -24.02 -16.99 -10.65
C ASP A 498 -22.57 -16.75 -11.12
N ASP A 499 -22.16 -15.47 -11.32
CA ASP A 499 -20.83 -15.12 -11.81
C ASP A 499 -19.79 -15.13 -10.67
N ILE A 500 -18.51 -15.28 -11.07
CA ILE A 500 -17.37 -15.14 -10.16
C ILE A 500 -17.39 -13.72 -9.57
N LYS A 501 -17.29 -13.61 -8.25
CA LYS A 501 -17.22 -12.34 -7.54
C LYS A 501 -15.76 -11.96 -7.21
N TYR A 502 -15.45 -10.68 -7.33
CA TYR A 502 -14.11 -10.13 -7.11
C TYR A 502 -14.06 -9.24 -5.87
N GLY A 503 -12.91 -9.21 -5.20
CA GLY A 503 -12.68 -8.38 -4.04
C GLY A 503 -13.40 -8.88 -2.79
N ARG A 504 -13.81 -7.98 -1.93
CA ARG A 504 -14.34 -8.15 -0.57
C ARG A 504 -13.34 -8.85 0.37
N ALA A 505 -13.00 -8.23 1.51
CA ALA A 505 -12.09 -8.82 2.49
C ALA A 505 -12.61 -10.20 2.94
N THR A 506 -11.70 -11.18 2.99
CA THR A 506 -12.05 -12.60 3.24
C THR A 506 -12.77 -12.83 4.56
N VAL A 507 -12.55 -11.98 5.57
CA VAL A 507 -13.26 -12.06 6.85
C VAL A 507 -14.78 -12.02 6.69
N TYR A 508 -15.31 -11.37 5.66
CA TYR A 508 -16.76 -11.28 5.40
C TYR A 508 -17.32 -12.49 4.62
N GLY A 509 -16.53 -13.53 4.45
CA GLY A 509 -17.01 -14.81 3.96
C GLY A 509 -17.12 -14.95 2.44
N LYS A 510 -17.81 -16.03 2.04
CA LYS A 510 -18.00 -16.46 0.66
C LYS A 510 -19.15 -15.72 -0.03
N SER A 511 -19.16 -15.73 -1.37
CA SER A 511 -20.19 -15.10 -2.19
C SER A 511 -21.47 -15.93 -2.35
N PHE A 512 -21.47 -17.22 -1.98
CA PHE A 512 -22.52 -18.18 -2.30
C PHE A 512 -23.17 -18.87 -1.10
N ASP A 513 -22.90 -18.46 0.13
CA ASP A 513 -23.40 -19.15 1.35
C ASP A 513 -24.84 -18.83 1.72
N GLY A 514 -25.45 -17.78 1.14
CA GLY A 514 -26.78 -17.31 1.52
C GLY A 514 -26.88 -16.80 2.97
N ILE A 515 -25.74 -16.43 3.58
CA ILE A 515 -25.66 -15.89 4.94
C ILE A 515 -25.28 -14.42 4.83
N GLY A 516 -26.27 -13.54 4.94
CA GLY A 516 -26.09 -12.08 4.82
C GLY A 516 -26.66 -11.53 3.52
N ASP A 517 -26.38 -10.27 3.23
CA ASP A 517 -26.71 -9.63 1.94
C ASP A 517 -25.57 -9.98 0.97
N ASP A 518 -25.74 -11.07 0.23
CA ASP A 518 -24.66 -11.76 -0.49
C ASP A 518 -24.02 -10.93 -1.62
N ASP A 519 -24.66 -9.87 -2.07
CA ASP A 519 -24.20 -9.06 -3.20
C ASP A 519 -23.36 -7.84 -2.79
N ASP A 520 -23.27 -7.50 -1.50
CA ASP A 520 -22.58 -6.31 -1.02
C ASP A 520 -21.08 -6.54 -0.74
N GLY A 521 -20.27 -5.51 -0.98
CA GLY A 521 -18.85 -5.51 -0.69
C GLY A 521 -17.94 -6.03 -1.80
N PHE A 522 -18.49 -6.63 -2.86
CA PHE A 522 -17.73 -7.08 -4.03
C PHE A 522 -17.46 -5.96 -5.01
N THR A 523 -16.41 -6.10 -5.82
CA THR A 523 -16.06 -5.15 -6.87
C THR A 523 -17.24 -4.90 -7.81
N THR A 524 -17.55 -3.64 -8.04
CA THR A 524 -18.60 -3.18 -8.95
C THR A 524 -17.99 -2.53 -10.19
N SER A 525 -18.74 -2.46 -11.28
CA SER A 525 -18.30 -1.77 -12.51
C SER A 525 -17.93 -0.33 -12.23
N ASP A 526 -18.65 0.36 -11.36
CA ASP A 526 -18.42 1.78 -11.04
C ASP A 526 -18.13 1.97 -9.56
N SER A 527 -17.22 2.88 -9.24
CA SER A 527 -16.89 3.25 -7.87
C SER A 527 -16.47 4.71 -7.77
N ALA A 528 -16.78 5.37 -6.64
CA ALA A 528 -16.46 6.79 -6.46
C ALA A 528 -16.29 7.19 -5.00
N GLY A 529 -15.48 8.21 -4.77
CA GLY A 529 -15.27 8.78 -3.46
C GLY A 529 -14.61 10.15 -3.48
N TYR A 530 -14.50 10.77 -2.31
CA TYR A 530 -13.81 12.05 -2.17
C TYR A 530 -12.97 12.12 -0.90
N ARG A 531 -12.00 13.02 -0.92
CA ARG A 531 -11.07 13.31 0.18
C ARG A 531 -11.05 14.81 0.41
N LEU A 532 -11.10 15.24 1.68
CA LEU A 532 -11.00 16.63 2.08
C LEU A 532 -9.90 16.76 3.13
N ALA A 533 -9.11 17.83 3.03
CA ALA A 533 -8.13 18.15 4.07
C ALA A 533 -8.10 19.66 4.30
N VAL A 534 -8.07 20.06 5.56
CA VAL A 534 -7.91 21.46 5.98
C VAL A 534 -6.82 21.52 7.04
N LYS A 535 -5.85 22.42 6.84
CA LYS A 535 -4.77 22.71 7.76
C LYS A 535 -4.71 24.20 8.03
N ALA A 536 -4.56 24.58 9.28
CA ALA A 536 -4.39 25.96 9.69
C ALA A 536 -2.99 26.19 10.31
N ASP A 537 -2.23 27.15 9.80
CA ASP A 537 -0.90 27.46 10.28
C ASP A 537 -0.94 28.71 11.18
N TYR A 538 -0.51 28.57 12.43
CA TYR A 538 -0.33 29.63 13.41
C TYR A 538 1.14 29.73 13.78
N ARG A 539 1.78 30.84 13.43
CA ARG A 539 3.19 31.07 13.73
C ARG A 539 3.37 31.80 15.06
N ASN A 540 4.43 31.40 15.78
CA ASN A 540 4.85 32.06 17.03
C ASN A 540 3.69 32.31 18.02
N VAL A 541 2.89 31.26 18.25
CA VAL A 541 1.72 31.37 19.15
C VAL A 541 2.15 31.70 20.58
N PHE A 542 3.24 31.10 21.03
CA PHE A 542 3.92 31.44 22.29
C PHE A 542 5.40 30.99 22.22
N ALA A 543 6.30 31.84 22.71
CA ALA A 543 7.74 31.54 22.90
C ALA A 543 8.43 30.90 21.66
N GLY A 544 8.02 31.24 20.44
CA GLY A 544 8.60 30.72 19.20
C GLY A 544 8.03 29.36 18.75
N VAL A 545 6.95 28.90 19.35
CA VAL A 545 6.25 27.68 18.95
C VAL A 545 5.24 28.00 17.85
N ASP A 546 5.32 27.27 16.75
CA ASP A 546 4.33 27.23 15.68
C ASP A 546 3.37 26.08 15.91
N LEU A 547 2.05 26.30 15.69
CA LEU A 547 1.02 25.29 15.79
C LEU A 547 0.32 25.08 14.46
N ALA A 548 0.06 23.83 14.11
CA ALA A 548 -0.64 23.44 12.89
C ALA A 548 -1.72 22.38 13.19
N PRO A 549 -2.94 22.78 13.61
CA PRO A 549 -4.08 21.87 13.63
C PRO A 549 -4.51 21.52 12.20
N SER A 550 -4.91 20.27 12.01
CA SER A 550 -5.43 19.77 10.73
C SER A 550 -6.56 18.78 10.93
N VAL A 551 -7.43 18.71 9.93
CA VAL A 551 -8.47 17.70 9.79
C VAL A 551 -8.42 17.13 8.38
N ALA A 552 -8.45 15.80 8.27
CA ALA A 552 -8.66 15.10 7.02
C ALA A 552 -9.91 14.24 7.13
N TRP A 553 -10.67 14.18 6.05
CA TRP A 553 -11.89 13.40 5.90
C TRP A 553 -11.85 12.65 4.60
N SER A 554 -12.19 11.36 4.63
CA SER A 554 -12.41 10.53 3.47
C SER A 554 -13.81 9.93 3.49
N HIS A 555 -14.43 9.81 2.31
CA HIS A 555 -15.71 9.13 2.16
C HIS A 555 -15.79 8.51 0.76
N ASP A 556 -16.02 7.22 0.72
CA ASP A 556 -16.30 6.47 -0.49
C ASP A 556 -17.82 6.34 -0.61
N VAL A 557 -18.37 6.97 -1.63
CA VAL A 557 -19.82 7.25 -1.69
C VAL A 557 -20.59 6.25 -2.53
N TYR A 558 -19.89 5.48 -3.37
CA TYR A 558 -20.53 4.56 -4.30
C TYR A 558 -19.58 3.46 -4.75
N GLY A 559 -20.06 2.23 -4.74
CA GLY A 559 -19.44 1.05 -5.30
C GLY A 559 -18.10 0.65 -4.69
N TYR A 560 -17.52 -0.42 -5.21
CA TYR A 560 -16.29 -1.06 -4.72
C TYR A 560 -15.28 -1.17 -5.86
N SER A 561 -14.12 -0.58 -5.69
CA SER A 561 -13.03 -0.63 -6.67
C SER A 561 -12.26 -1.96 -6.61
N PRO A 562 -11.47 -2.29 -7.66
CA PRO A 562 -10.66 -3.50 -7.71
C PRO A 562 -9.77 -3.72 -6.47
N GLU A 563 -9.81 -4.93 -5.92
CA GLU A 563 -8.88 -5.41 -4.90
C GLU A 563 -7.67 -6.10 -5.58
N PRO A 564 -6.47 -6.10 -4.97
CA PRO A 564 -6.14 -5.67 -3.60
C PRO A 564 -5.88 -4.17 -3.42
N GLN A 565 -6.05 -3.34 -4.44
CA GLN A 565 -5.81 -1.89 -4.34
C GLN A 565 -6.88 -1.17 -3.50
N GLY A 566 -8.17 -1.58 -3.61
CA GLY A 566 -9.26 -1.14 -2.76
C GLY A 566 -9.43 0.37 -2.62
N THR A 567 -9.29 1.14 -3.72
CA THR A 567 -9.29 2.62 -3.69
C THR A 567 -10.59 3.18 -3.14
N PHE A 568 -11.73 2.64 -3.56
CA PHE A 568 -13.07 3.00 -3.09
C PHE A 568 -13.80 1.78 -2.56
N GLN A 569 -14.56 1.97 -1.49
CA GLN A 569 -15.37 0.94 -0.84
C GLN A 569 -16.61 1.61 -0.25
N GLU A 570 -17.77 1.37 -0.83
CA GLU A 570 -19.02 2.06 -0.51
C GLU A 570 -19.28 2.13 1.01
N GLY A 571 -19.63 3.32 1.48
CA GLY A 571 -19.86 3.58 2.90
C GLY A 571 -18.60 3.74 3.76
N ARG A 572 -17.40 3.46 3.21
CA ARG A 572 -16.17 3.64 3.97
C ARG A 572 -15.90 5.11 4.27
N THR A 573 -15.66 5.40 5.54
CA THR A 573 -15.31 6.74 6.03
C THR A 573 -13.99 6.71 6.80
N GLY A 574 -13.30 7.84 6.80
CA GLY A 574 -12.11 8.03 7.63
C GLY A 574 -12.00 9.48 8.09
N VAL A 575 -11.66 9.67 9.36
CA VAL A 575 -11.37 10.98 9.96
C VAL A 575 -10.00 10.95 10.57
N ASN A 576 -9.17 11.93 10.27
CA ASN A 576 -7.95 12.18 11.02
C ASN A 576 -7.95 13.61 11.57
N LEU A 577 -7.81 13.72 12.88
CA LEU A 577 -7.62 14.99 13.59
C LEU A 577 -6.19 15.04 14.10
N ALA A 578 -5.43 16.08 13.75
CA ALA A 578 -4.06 16.19 14.21
C ALA A 578 -3.72 17.61 14.68
N LEU A 579 -2.85 17.70 15.66
CA LEU A 579 -2.20 18.92 16.11
C LEU A 579 -0.68 18.71 16.08
N LYS A 580 0.00 19.51 15.27
CA LYS A 580 1.46 19.53 15.21
C LYS A 580 1.99 20.83 15.83
N ALA A 581 3.00 20.71 16.66
CA ALA A 581 3.77 21.84 17.22
C ALA A 581 5.21 21.75 16.71
N ASN A 582 5.77 22.89 16.27
CA ASN A 582 7.17 23.03 15.89
C ASN A 582 7.81 24.13 16.72
N TYR A 583 9.02 23.87 17.22
CA TYR A 583 9.80 24.83 17.96
C TYR A 583 11.20 24.98 17.32
N LEU A 584 11.51 26.22 16.94
CA LEU A 584 12.78 26.59 16.30
C LEU A 584 13.11 25.80 15.02
N ASN A 585 12.11 25.24 14.34
CA ASN A 585 12.28 24.34 13.18
C ASN A 585 13.16 23.11 13.45
N MET A 586 13.48 22.83 14.70
CA MET A 586 14.34 21.75 15.14
C MET A 586 13.55 20.68 15.90
N TYR A 587 12.65 21.10 16.78
CA TYR A 587 11.86 20.18 17.60
C TYR A 587 10.42 20.12 17.11
N SER A 588 9.88 18.93 17.01
CA SER A 588 8.50 18.71 16.64
C SER A 588 7.78 17.83 17.66
N MET A 589 6.48 18.08 17.82
CA MET A 589 5.57 17.21 18.56
C MET A 589 4.28 17.11 17.75
N SER A 590 3.69 15.90 17.69
CA SER A 590 2.38 15.69 17.08
C SER A 590 1.51 14.81 17.96
N VAL A 591 0.21 15.11 17.96
CA VAL A 591 -0.84 14.27 18.53
C VAL A 591 -1.91 14.12 17.46
N SER A 592 -2.37 12.90 17.22
CA SER A 592 -3.44 12.64 16.26
C SER A 592 -4.42 11.59 16.77
N TYR A 593 -5.67 11.70 16.30
CA TYR A 593 -6.70 10.70 16.43
C TYR A 593 -7.18 10.32 15.04
N THR A 594 -7.27 9.02 14.78
CA THR A 594 -7.79 8.49 13.52
C THR A 594 -8.95 7.57 13.80
N GLN A 595 -10.04 7.78 13.06
CA GLN A 595 -11.25 6.99 13.10
C GLN A 595 -11.55 6.40 11.72
N PHE A 596 -12.05 5.16 11.72
CA PHE A 596 -12.48 4.45 10.52
C PHE A 596 -13.96 4.05 10.66
N GLY A 597 -14.66 3.93 9.52
CA GLY A 597 -16.03 3.45 9.46
C GLY A 597 -16.31 2.75 8.14
N GLY A 598 -17.45 2.08 8.04
CA GLY A 598 -17.91 1.34 6.88
C GLY A 598 -18.22 -0.13 7.20
N ASP A 599 -19.18 -0.74 6.49
CA ASP A 599 -19.68 -2.06 6.84
C ASP A 599 -18.76 -3.18 6.36
N PHE A 600 -18.20 -3.09 5.16
CA PHE A 600 -17.24 -4.07 4.61
C PHE A 600 -15.78 -3.60 4.77
N ASN A 601 -15.52 -2.69 5.71
CA ASN A 601 -14.18 -2.19 6.01
C ASN A 601 -13.58 -2.93 7.22
N PRO A 602 -12.60 -3.83 7.04
CA PRO A 602 -11.99 -4.59 8.14
C PRO A 602 -11.19 -3.72 9.13
N LEU A 603 -11.00 -2.44 8.80
CA LEU A 603 -10.39 -1.46 9.71
C LEU A 603 -11.41 -0.65 10.52
N SER A 604 -12.72 -0.87 10.34
CA SER A 604 -13.77 0.00 10.87
C SER A 604 -13.85 0.07 12.40
N ASP A 605 -13.17 -0.81 13.11
CA ASP A 605 -13.06 -0.86 14.58
C ASP A 605 -11.60 -0.65 15.07
N ARG A 606 -10.72 -0.15 14.19
CA ARG A 606 -9.29 0.06 14.50
C ARG A 606 -8.94 1.54 14.70
N ASP A 607 -9.79 2.24 15.42
CA ASP A 607 -9.56 3.62 15.82
C ASP A 607 -8.34 3.74 16.74
N TYR A 608 -7.56 4.78 16.56
CA TYR A 608 -6.34 4.95 17.35
C TYR A 608 -5.97 6.40 17.63
N VAL A 609 -5.20 6.58 18.70
CA VAL A 609 -4.49 7.83 19.03
C VAL A 609 -3.00 7.61 18.85
N SER A 610 -2.32 8.60 18.29
CA SER A 610 -0.87 8.58 18.10
C SER A 610 -0.22 9.84 18.68
N VAL A 611 0.96 9.66 19.30
CA VAL A 611 1.81 10.76 19.78
C VAL A 611 3.22 10.54 19.25
N ALA A 612 3.83 11.58 18.70
CA ALA A 612 5.23 11.53 18.28
C ALA A 612 5.97 12.81 18.67
N VAL A 613 7.25 12.67 18.96
CA VAL A 613 8.20 13.78 19.18
C VAL A 613 9.41 13.57 18.29
N GLY A 614 9.95 14.65 17.75
CA GLY A 614 11.07 14.58 16.81
C GLY A 614 12.06 15.71 16.99
N ILE A 615 13.29 15.42 16.56
CA ILE A 615 14.35 16.41 16.39
C ILE A 615 14.91 16.29 14.97
N SER A 616 15.15 17.45 14.34
CA SER A 616 15.71 17.53 12.98
C SER A 616 16.90 18.50 12.99
N PHE A 617 18.01 18.16 12.33
CA PHE A 617 19.25 18.95 12.25
C PHE A 617 20.07 18.60 11.01
#